data_341d848998adeebb14b83e2c87fb2bf7
#
_entry.id   341d848998adeebb14b83e2c87fb2bf7
#
_cell.length_a   1.000
_cell.length_b   1.000
_cell.length_c   1.000
_cell.angle_alpha   90.00
_cell.angle_beta   90.00
_cell.angle_gamma   90.00
#
_symmetry.space_group_name_H-M   'P 1'
#
loop_
_entity.id
_entity.type
_entity.pdbx_description
1 polymer ?
#
loop_
_entity_poly.entity_id
_entity_poly.type
_entity_poly.pdbx_seq_one_letter_code
_entity_poly.pdbx_strand_id
1 'polypeptide(L)'
;MDDLRVHRGLVIPAGELRASASRSSGPGGQHVNKSNTRVTLRWNIETSEALSDRQRARLRSRLDHQLTRGGDLVLHAGRARSRARNLERARERLVEVVREGLATARRRIATKASAGARKRQAQQKKLRSAVKSQRRRPGLDD
;
A
#
# COMPACT_ATOMS: atom_id res chain seq x y z
N MET A 1 25.13 8.41 -5.21
CA MET A 1 23.79 7.82 -5.41
C MET A 1 23.17 8.62 -6.55
N ASP A 2 22.46 7.98 -7.48
CA ASP A 2 21.88 8.67 -8.63
C ASP A 2 20.45 9.10 -8.33
N ASP A 3 19.93 10.05 -9.10
CA ASP A 3 18.55 10.49 -9.04
C ASP A 3 17.59 9.32 -9.21
N LEU A 4 16.44 9.39 -8.55
CA LEU A 4 15.47 8.31 -8.55
C LEU A 4 14.22 8.69 -9.34
N ARG A 5 14.09 8.12 -10.54
CA ARG A 5 12.90 8.34 -11.37
C ARG A 5 11.72 7.54 -10.87
N VAL A 6 10.67 8.22 -10.42
CA VAL A 6 9.42 7.61 -10.00
C VAL A 6 8.49 7.40 -11.21
N HIS A 7 8.22 8.43 -11.99
CA HIS A 7 7.50 8.42 -13.27
C HIS A 7 7.94 9.58 -14.16
N ARG A 8 7.34 9.74 -15.36
CA ARG A 8 7.76 10.75 -16.35
C ARG A 8 7.83 12.20 -15.82
N GLY A 9 7.01 12.55 -14.82
CA GLY A 9 6.94 13.90 -14.25
C GLY A 9 7.46 14.01 -12.82
N LEU A 10 8.11 12.96 -12.29
CA LEU A 10 8.64 12.99 -10.92
C LEU A 10 9.99 12.26 -10.84
N VAL A 11 11.03 13.03 -10.56
CA VAL A 11 12.39 12.55 -10.28
C VAL A 11 12.80 13.07 -8.92
N ILE A 12 13.17 12.20 -8.01
CA ILE A 12 13.68 12.57 -6.69
C ILE A 12 15.20 12.74 -6.82
N PRO A 13 15.74 13.94 -6.53
CA PRO A 13 17.18 14.19 -6.59
C PRO A 13 17.94 13.30 -5.61
N ALA A 14 19.13 12.86 -6.01
CA ALA A 14 20.01 12.06 -5.16
C ALA A 14 20.32 12.73 -3.81
N GLY A 15 20.40 14.06 -3.79
CA GLY A 15 20.68 14.87 -2.60
C GLY A 15 19.58 14.81 -1.53
N GLU A 16 18.35 14.51 -1.90
CA GLU A 16 17.23 14.32 -0.96
C GLU A 16 17.20 12.92 -0.32
N LEU A 17 17.92 11.96 -0.90
CA LEU A 17 17.95 10.56 -0.46
C LEU A 17 19.10 10.33 0.53
N ARG A 18 18.77 9.89 1.73
CA ARG A 18 19.75 9.53 2.77
C ARG A 18 19.76 8.04 2.98
N ALA A 19 20.89 7.39 2.66
CA ALA A 19 21.10 5.97 2.89
C ALA A 19 22.10 5.73 4.01
N SER A 20 21.73 4.92 4.98
CA SER A 20 22.62 4.42 6.04
C SER A 20 22.72 2.89 6.02
N ALA A 21 23.84 2.36 6.41
CA ALA A 21 24.05 0.92 6.52
C ALA A 21 24.20 0.50 7.98
N SER A 22 23.59 -0.61 8.36
CA SER A 22 23.68 -1.20 9.68
C SER A 22 23.90 -2.72 9.59
N ARG A 23 24.24 -3.34 10.71
CA ARG A 23 24.27 -4.78 10.81
C ARG A 23 22.85 -5.35 10.74
N SER A 24 22.69 -6.49 10.09
CA SER A 24 21.40 -7.20 10.11
C SER A 24 21.20 -7.82 11.50
N SER A 25 20.04 -7.58 12.09
CA SER A 25 19.60 -8.24 13.32
C SER A 25 18.98 -9.60 12.93
N GLY A 26 19.64 -10.71 13.26
CA GLY A 26 19.09 -12.05 13.03
C GLY A 26 20.05 -13.13 13.54
N PRO A 27 19.55 -14.36 13.80
CA PRO A 27 20.40 -15.50 14.12
C PRO A 27 21.22 -15.85 12.87
N GLY A 28 22.47 -15.43 12.83
CA GLY A 28 23.37 -15.66 11.71
C GLY A 28 24.79 -15.89 12.22
N GLY A 29 25.55 -16.72 11.49
CA GLY A 29 26.94 -17.02 11.80
C GLY A 29 27.85 -15.79 11.73
N GLN A 30 29.17 -15.99 11.96
CA GLN A 30 30.16 -14.91 12.07
C GLN A 30 30.17 -13.86 10.95
N HIS A 31 29.70 -14.21 9.75
CA HIS A 31 29.64 -13.30 8.60
C HIS A 31 28.56 -12.23 8.74
N VAL A 32 27.41 -12.56 9.35
CA VAL A 32 26.30 -11.64 9.60
C VAL A 32 26.68 -10.56 10.63
N ASN A 33 27.52 -10.93 11.59
CA ASN A 33 27.95 -10.02 12.66
C ASN A 33 29.08 -9.06 12.24
N LYS A 34 29.74 -9.29 11.10
CA LYS A 34 30.86 -8.48 10.61
C LYS A 34 30.53 -7.55 9.46
N SER A 35 29.38 -7.75 8.75
CA SER A 35 29.06 -6.99 7.55
C SER A 35 27.83 -6.10 7.71
N ASN A 36 27.98 -4.81 7.44
CA ASN A 36 26.90 -3.81 7.43
C ASN A 36 26.13 -3.88 6.10
N THR A 37 25.32 -4.92 5.91
CA THR A 37 24.59 -5.14 4.67
C THR A 37 23.16 -4.62 4.68
N ARG A 38 22.55 -4.42 5.85
CA ARG A 38 21.23 -3.84 5.97
C ARG A 38 21.28 -2.35 5.62
N VAL A 39 20.43 -1.92 4.70
CA VAL A 39 20.32 -0.53 4.27
C VAL A 39 19.01 0.07 4.79
N THR A 40 19.10 1.27 5.33
CA THR A 40 17.96 2.14 5.64
C THR A 40 18.01 3.32 4.70
N LEU A 41 16.98 3.47 3.86
CA LEU A 41 16.80 4.61 2.96
C LEU A 41 15.76 5.55 3.55
N ARG A 42 16.09 6.84 3.61
CA ARG A 42 15.22 7.91 4.11
C ARG A 42 15.01 8.97 3.05
N TRP A 43 13.78 9.44 2.93
CA TRP A 43 13.40 10.56 2.10
C TRP A 43 12.35 11.40 2.82
N ASN A 44 12.58 12.70 2.91
CA ASN A 44 11.64 13.60 3.57
C ASN A 44 10.69 14.20 2.55
N ILE A 45 9.39 13.93 2.70
CA ILE A 45 8.35 14.40 1.77
C ILE A 45 7.97 15.86 2.02
N GLU A 46 8.16 16.37 3.25
CA GLU A 46 7.78 17.75 3.59
C GLU A 46 8.75 18.77 2.99
N THR A 47 10.04 18.45 2.97
CA THR A 47 11.11 19.33 2.47
C THR A 47 11.51 19.04 1.03
N SER A 48 10.95 18.02 0.40
CA SER A 48 11.32 17.64 -0.97
C SER A 48 10.93 18.70 -1.97
N GLU A 49 11.88 19.16 -2.77
CA GLU A 49 11.69 20.09 -3.88
C GLU A 49 11.13 19.39 -5.14
N ALA A 50 11.23 18.05 -5.18
CA ALA A 50 10.72 17.25 -6.30
C ALA A 50 9.19 17.19 -6.34
N LEU A 51 8.51 17.51 -5.24
CA LEU A 51 7.06 17.40 -5.10
C LEU A 51 6.35 18.73 -5.25
N SER A 52 5.29 18.76 -6.05
CA SER A 52 4.31 19.85 -5.99
C SER A 52 3.49 19.76 -4.68
N ASP A 53 2.92 20.89 -4.25
CA ASP A 53 2.12 20.95 -3.02
C ASP A 53 0.97 19.95 -3.03
N ARG A 54 0.32 19.75 -4.18
CA ARG A 54 -0.75 18.77 -4.37
C ARG A 54 -0.25 17.33 -4.20
N GLN A 55 0.94 17.01 -4.71
CA GLN A 55 1.54 15.69 -4.56
C GLN A 55 1.96 15.45 -3.12
N ARG A 56 2.56 16.44 -2.47
CA ARG A 56 2.95 16.41 -1.06
C ARG A 56 1.76 16.16 -0.15
N ALA A 57 0.68 16.94 -0.29
CA ALA A 57 -0.55 16.76 0.48
C ALA A 57 -1.16 15.36 0.30
N ARG A 58 -1.13 14.83 -0.93
CA ARG A 58 -1.62 13.48 -1.24
C ARG A 58 -0.77 12.40 -0.59
N LEU A 59 0.55 12.47 -0.71
CA LEU A 59 1.46 11.51 -0.08
C LEU A 59 1.32 11.54 1.43
N ARG A 60 1.27 12.73 2.04
CA ARG A 60 1.05 12.90 3.47
C ARG A 60 -0.22 12.19 3.94
N SER A 61 -1.34 12.44 3.27
CA SER A 61 -2.63 11.82 3.61
C SER A 61 -2.64 10.30 3.46
N ARG A 62 -1.94 9.76 2.44
CA ARG A 62 -1.97 8.31 2.16
C ARG A 62 -0.92 7.51 2.89
N LEU A 63 0.22 8.11 3.17
CA LEU A 63 1.35 7.45 3.81
C LEU A 63 1.51 7.85 5.28
N ASP A 64 0.54 8.55 5.88
CA ASP A 64 0.60 9.04 7.24
C ASP A 64 1.10 7.99 8.25
N HIS A 65 0.58 6.76 8.14
CA HIS A 65 0.98 5.61 8.99
C HIS A 65 2.40 5.08 8.73
N GLN A 66 3.06 5.50 7.64
CA GLN A 66 4.44 5.12 7.27
C GLN A 66 5.44 6.25 7.45
N LEU A 67 4.95 7.45 7.72
CA LEU A 67 5.79 8.63 7.91
C LEU A 67 6.21 8.78 9.37
N THR A 68 7.43 9.23 9.56
CA THR A 68 7.86 9.71 10.88
C THR A 68 7.18 11.04 11.22
N ARG A 69 7.23 11.47 12.47
CA ARG A 69 6.74 12.79 12.89
C ARG A 69 7.38 13.96 12.13
N GLY A 70 8.60 13.76 11.61
CA GLY A 70 9.32 14.73 10.80
C GLY A 70 9.03 14.67 9.30
N GLY A 71 8.08 13.84 8.86
CA GLY A 71 7.73 13.67 7.45
C GLY A 71 8.70 12.79 6.65
N ASP A 72 9.57 12.00 7.31
CA ASP A 72 10.45 11.07 6.64
C ASP A 72 9.73 9.76 6.32
N LEU A 73 9.82 9.33 5.09
CA LEU A 73 9.54 7.96 4.67
C LEU A 73 10.81 7.12 4.88
N VAL A 74 10.75 6.11 5.74
CA VAL A 74 11.88 5.27 6.12
C VAL A 74 11.67 3.85 5.62
N LEU A 75 12.56 3.36 4.76
CA LEU A 75 12.51 2.04 4.18
C LEU A 75 13.76 1.22 4.55
N HIS A 76 13.53 -0.04 4.91
CA HIS A 76 14.59 -0.97 5.27
C HIS A 76 14.72 -2.09 4.24
N ALA A 77 15.95 -2.39 3.83
CA ALA A 77 16.28 -3.55 3.00
C ALA A 77 17.48 -4.29 3.60
N GLY A 78 17.34 -5.59 3.82
CA GLY A 78 18.40 -6.40 4.47
C GLY A 78 18.42 -7.86 4.04
N ARG A 79 17.63 -8.24 3.00
CA ARG A 79 17.53 -9.66 2.56
C ARG A 79 18.73 -10.14 1.75
N ALA A 80 19.42 -9.24 1.06
CA ALA A 80 20.59 -9.62 0.26
C ALA A 80 21.86 -9.58 1.09
N ARG A 81 22.84 -10.43 0.74
CA ARG A 81 24.18 -10.42 1.35
C ARG A 81 25.05 -9.23 0.88
N SER A 82 24.59 -8.48 -0.12
CA SER A 82 25.27 -7.31 -0.69
C SER A 82 24.54 -6.03 -0.30
N ARG A 83 25.30 -5.06 0.24
CA ARG A 83 24.80 -3.72 0.54
C ARG A 83 24.28 -3.02 -0.73
N ALA A 84 24.98 -3.15 -1.86
CA ALA A 84 24.55 -2.55 -3.13
C ALA A 84 23.18 -3.07 -3.55
N ARG A 85 22.95 -4.40 -3.52
CA ARG A 85 21.65 -5.01 -3.84
C ARG A 85 20.55 -4.58 -2.88
N ASN A 86 20.86 -4.41 -1.59
CA ASN A 86 19.88 -3.93 -0.62
C ASN A 86 19.54 -2.45 -0.87
N LEU A 87 20.51 -1.62 -1.25
CA LEU A 87 20.25 -0.23 -1.61
C LEU A 87 19.34 -0.15 -2.83
N GLU A 88 19.60 -0.93 -3.85
CA GLU A 88 18.77 -0.98 -5.07
C GLU A 88 17.32 -1.39 -4.75
N ARG A 89 17.13 -2.45 -3.97
CA ARG A 89 15.81 -2.87 -3.48
C ARG A 89 15.09 -1.80 -2.65
N ALA A 90 15.82 -1.06 -1.81
CA ALA A 90 15.22 0.04 -1.05
C ALA A 90 14.76 1.17 -1.99
N ARG A 91 15.52 1.46 -3.05
CA ARG A 91 15.17 2.45 -4.08
C ARG A 91 13.94 2.01 -4.89
N GLU A 92 13.91 0.76 -5.34
CA GLU A 92 12.74 0.19 -6.04
C GLU A 92 11.49 0.27 -5.17
N ARG A 93 11.61 -0.10 -3.90
CA ARG A 93 10.50 -0.02 -2.95
C ARG A 93 10.03 1.40 -2.71
N LEU A 94 10.94 2.38 -2.67
CA LEU A 94 10.58 3.79 -2.57
C LEU A 94 9.75 4.23 -3.79
N VAL A 95 10.17 3.84 -4.99
CA VAL A 95 9.42 4.13 -6.23
C VAL A 95 8.00 3.54 -6.17
N GLU A 96 7.85 2.28 -5.75
CA GLU A 96 6.54 1.62 -5.61
C GLU A 96 5.63 2.37 -4.64
N VAL A 97 6.12 2.62 -3.42
CA VAL A 97 5.35 3.30 -2.36
C VAL A 97 4.91 4.70 -2.81
N VAL A 98 5.80 5.46 -3.43
CA VAL A 98 5.47 6.81 -3.92
C VAL A 98 4.46 6.75 -5.08
N ARG A 99 4.62 5.81 -6.02
CA ARG A 99 3.64 5.59 -7.11
C ARG A 99 2.26 5.24 -6.58
N GLU A 100 2.18 4.30 -5.65
CA GLU A 100 0.92 3.90 -5.00
C GLU A 100 0.29 5.07 -4.24
N GLY A 101 1.10 5.84 -3.50
CA GLY A 101 0.66 7.03 -2.78
C GLY A 101 0.12 8.12 -3.69
N LEU A 102 0.69 8.30 -4.88
CA LEU A 102 0.26 9.29 -5.86
C LEU A 102 -0.87 8.77 -6.77
N ALA A 103 -1.12 7.46 -6.83
CA ALA A 103 -2.15 6.90 -7.69
C ALA A 103 -3.52 7.51 -7.42
N THR A 104 -4.22 7.90 -8.48
CA THR A 104 -5.59 8.40 -8.37
C THR A 104 -6.54 7.23 -8.33
N ALA A 105 -7.33 7.11 -7.26
CA ALA A 105 -8.37 6.09 -7.22
C ALA A 105 -9.36 6.31 -8.36
N ARG A 106 -9.60 5.29 -9.17
CA ARG A 106 -10.69 5.32 -10.16
C ARG A 106 -12.02 5.51 -9.42
N ARG A 107 -12.84 6.44 -9.89
CA ARG A 107 -14.20 6.61 -9.38
C ARG A 107 -14.94 5.28 -9.49
N ARG A 108 -15.40 4.73 -8.38
CA ARG A 108 -16.26 3.54 -8.39
C ARG A 108 -17.59 3.93 -8.99
N ILE A 109 -17.91 3.34 -10.14
CA ILE A 109 -19.23 3.46 -10.76
C ILE A 109 -20.11 2.42 -10.06
N ALA A 110 -21.25 2.85 -9.51
CA ALA A 110 -22.21 1.95 -8.90
C ALA A 110 -22.72 0.96 -9.96
N THR A 111 -22.46 -0.32 -9.74
CA THR A 111 -22.94 -1.39 -10.63
C THR A 111 -24.35 -1.80 -10.20
N LYS A 112 -25.30 -1.80 -11.14
CA LYS A 112 -26.64 -2.33 -10.90
C LYS A 112 -26.58 -3.87 -10.88
N ALA A 113 -27.40 -4.49 -10.01
CA ALA A 113 -27.50 -5.94 -9.98
C ALA A 113 -27.95 -6.48 -11.36
N SER A 114 -27.28 -7.54 -11.82
CA SER A 114 -27.62 -8.17 -13.10
C SER A 114 -29.05 -8.70 -13.11
N ALA A 115 -29.66 -8.83 -14.28
CA ALA A 115 -31.01 -9.41 -14.43
C ALA A 115 -31.10 -10.81 -13.80
N GLY A 116 -30.08 -11.65 -13.96
CA GLY A 116 -30.00 -12.96 -13.35
C GLY A 116 -29.93 -12.92 -11.81
N ALA A 117 -29.21 -11.96 -11.23
CA ALA A 117 -29.17 -11.80 -9.77
C ALA A 117 -30.54 -11.37 -9.23
N ARG A 118 -31.23 -10.45 -9.89
CA ARG A 118 -32.59 -10.05 -9.53
C ARG A 118 -33.58 -11.20 -9.62
N LYS A 119 -33.49 -12.03 -10.69
CA LYS A 119 -34.36 -13.22 -10.87
C LYS A 119 -34.12 -14.25 -9.74
N ARG A 120 -32.87 -14.57 -9.43
CA ARG A 120 -32.53 -15.46 -8.30
C ARG A 120 -33.04 -14.94 -6.96
N GLN A 121 -32.88 -13.66 -6.69
CA GLN A 121 -33.39 -13.03 -5.46
C GLN A 121 -34.92 -13.10 -5.37
N ALA A 122 -35.63 -12.86 -6.48
CA ALA A 122 -37.07 -12.98 -6.54
C ALA A 122 -37.54 -14.43 -6.31
N GLN A 123 -36.87 -15.41 -6.90
CA GLN A 123 -37.15 -16.84 -6.66
C GLN A 123 -36.93 -17.23 -5.20
N GLN A 124 -35.81 -16.81 -4.59
CA GLN A 124 -35.56 -17.07 -3.16
C GLN A 124 -36.64 -16.44 -2.27
N LYS A 125 -37.07 -15.22 -2.58
CA LYS A 125 -38.18 -14.58 -1.83
C LYS A 125 -39.47 -15.38 -1.95
N LYS A 126 -39.84 -15.88 -3.14
CA LYS A 126 -41.03 -16.72 -3.35
C LYS A 126 -40.96 -18.03 -2.54
N LEU A 127 -39.80 -18.72 -2.58
CA LEU A 127 -39.60 -19.96 -1.80
C LEU A 127 -39.71 -19.71 -0.30
N ARG A 128 -39.08 -18.66 0.21
CA ARG A 128 -39.19 -18.30 1.64
C ARG A 128 -40.63 -17.93 2.03
N SER A 129 -41.35 -17.21 1.17
CA SER A 129 -42.75 -16.88 1.39
C SER A 129 -43.64 -18.11 1.42
N ALA A 130 -43.44 -19.08 0.50
CA ALA A 130 -44.19 -20.36 0.49
C ALA A 130 -43.93 -21.17 1.77
N VAL A 131 -42.67 -21.32 2.20
CA VAL A 131 -42.33 -21.99 3.45
C VAL A 131 -42.95 -21.29 4.66
N LYS A 132 -42.98 -19.95 4.67
CA LYS A 132 -43.58 -19.18 5.76
C LYS A 132 -45.10 -19.36 5.82
N SER A 133 -45.81 -19.40 4.65
CA SER A 133 -47.24 -19.62 4.58
C SER A 133 -47.62 -21.02 5.07
N GLN A 134 -46.84 -22.07 4.71
CA GLN A 134 -47.06 -23.44 5.20
C GLN A 134 -46.88 -23.60 6.73
N ARG A 135 -46.06 -22.75 7.35
CA ARG A 135 -45.83 -22.74 8.82
C ARG A 135 -46.85 -21.91 9.58
N ARG A 136 -47.73 -21.20 8.89
CA ARG A 136 -48.78 -20.42 9.55
C ARG A 136 -49.82 -21.39 10.18
N ARG A 137 -50.10 -21.24 11.49
CA ARG A 137 -51.15 -22.03 12.15
C ARG A 137 -52.49 -21.80 11.43
N PRO A 138 -53.33 -22.84 11.27
CA PRO A 138 -54.71 -22.68 10.84
C PRO A 138 -55.42 -21.70 11.79
N GLY A 139 -56.22 -20.81 11.21
CA GLY A 139 -57.06 -19.93 12.02
C GLY A 139 -58.06 -20.78 12.86
N LEU A 140 -58.49 -20.27 14.00
CA LEU A 140 -59.46 -20.91 14.86
C LEU A 140 -60.88 -21.00 14.25
N ASP A 141 -61.06 -20.53 13.02
CA ASP A 141 -62.35 -20.45 12.33
C ASP A 141 -62.45 -21.41 11.11
N ASP A 142 -61.64 -22.46 11.02
CA ASP A 142 -61.74 -23.53 10.03
C ASP A 142 -62.22 -24.84 10.70
#